data_8086ea388b56e3e180039188a42ba561
#
_entry.id   8086ea388b56e3e180039188a42ba561
#
_cell.length_a   1.000
_cell.length_b   1.000
_cell.length_c   1.000
_cell.angle_alpha   90.00
_cell.angle_beta   90.00
_cell.angle_gamma   90.00
#
_symmetry.space_group_name_H-M   'P 1'
#
loop_
_entity.id
_entity.type
_entity.pdbx_description
1 polymer ?
#
loop_
_entity_poly.entity_id
_entity_poly.type
_entity_poly.pdbx_seq_one_letter_code
_entity_poly.pdbx_strand_id
1 'polypeptide(L)'
;MKQDIILAGVGGQGIISIAYVIASAALEEGLEVKQAEVHGMSQRGGAVQSHLRLSQAHIWSDLIPRGEADLVLSVEPLEALRYLDYLRPDGMIIASRAPFVNIQDYPDVETLLNRIRKIPRHLIIDSEKLAKEAGSSRTQNMVMLGAAAGRLIVKEENLTRFIKVLFERHGETIVASNLKAFALGQAVAAAADFVPASGARAGKGGG
;
A
#
# COMPACT_ATOMS: atom_id res chain seq x y z
N MET A 1 -17.71 -8.73 -4.35
CA MET A 1 -16.29 -8.30 -4.46
C MET A 1 -15.86 -7.81 -3.09
N LYS A 2 -14.66 -8.18 -2.61
CA LYS A 2 -14.12 -7.78 -1.29
C LYS A 2 -12.61 -7.65 -1.42
N GLN A 3 -12.03 -6.69 -0.71
CA GLN A 3 -10.58 -6.55 -0.58
C GLN A 3 -10.20 -6.04 0.81
N ASP A 4 -9.26 -6.71 1.45
CA ASP A 4 -8.70 -6.38 2.76
C ASP A 4 -7.24 -5.93 2.58
N ILE A 5 -6.93 -4.70 3.02
CA ILE A 5 -5.63 -4.04 2.80
C ILE A 5 -5.04 -3.61 4.14
N ILE A 6 -3.81 -4.01 4.41
CA ILE A 6 -3.00 -3.42 5.48
C ILE A 6 -2.13 -2.31 4.87
N LEU A 7 -2.33 -1.10 5.35
CA LEU A 7 -1.44 0.02 5.05
C LEU A 7 -0.45 0.19 6.20
N ALA A 8 0.83 0.27 5.91
CA ALA A 8 1.88 0.30 6.92
C ALA A 8 2.94 1.37 6.62
N GLY A 9 3.55 1.89 7.67
CA GLY A 9 4.63 2.86 7.58
C GLY A 9 4.93 3.51 8.91
N VAL A 10 5.64 4.63 8.85
CA VAL A 10 6.03 5.42 10.01
C VAL A 10 5.23 6.72 10.03
N GLY A 11 4.91 7.22 11.22
CA GLY A 11 4.18 8.46 11.41
C GLY A 11 4.82 9.65 10.69
N GLY A 12 4.05 10.31 9.82
CA GLY A 12 4.50 11.38 8.93
C GLY A 12 4.71 10.96 7.47
N GLN A 13 4.68 9.67 7.13
CA GLN A 13 4.84 9.18 5.76
C GLN A 13 3.54 9.20 4.92
N GLY A 14 2.43 9.71 5.46
CA GLY A 14 1.21 9.92 4.70
C GLY A 14 0.35 8.66 4.47
N ILE A 15 0.39 7.69 5.38
CA ILE A 15 -0.44 6.48 5.36
C ILE A 15 -1.93 6.84 5.34
N ILE A 16 -2.33 7.82 6.16
CA ILE A 16 -3.71 8.33 6.22
C ILE A 16 -4.17 8.88 4.86
N SER A 17 -3.28 9.54 4.12
CA SER A 17 -3.60 10.06 2.79
C SER A 17 -3.87 8.93 1.79
N ILE A 18 -3.10 7.84 1.85
CA ILE A 18 -3.35 6.65 1.03
C ILE A 18 -4.72 6.06 1.38
N ALA A 19 -4.99 5.85 2.67
CA ALA A 19 -6.26 5.31 3.14
C ALA A 19 -7.44 6.18 2.70
N TYR A 20 -7.34 7.51 2.86
CA TYR A 20 -8.37 8.45 2.44
C TYR A 20 -8.71 8.34 0.95
N VAL A 21 -7.69 8.31 0.07
CA VAL A 21 -7.90 8.24 -1.37
C VAL A 21 -8.58 6.93 -1.76
N ILE A 22 -8.13 5.79 -1.23
CA ILE A 22 -8.72 4.48 -1.53
C ILE A 22 -10.14 4.40 -0.98
N ALA A 23 -10.37 4.81 0.26
CA ALA A 23 -11.67 4.78 0.91
C ALA A 23 -12.69 5.66 0.17
N SER A 24 -12.29 6.88 -0.20
CA SER A 24 -13.16 7.80 -0.94
C SER A 24 -13.51 7.28 -2.33
N ALA A 25 -12.55 6.68 -3.04
CA ALA A 25 -12.78 6.03 -4.33
C ALA A 25 -13.76 4.85 -4.20
N ALA A 26 -13.60 4.03 -3.15
CA ALA A 26 -14.47 2.90 -2.88
C ALA A 26 -15.92 3.32 -2.55
N LEU A 27 -16.07 4.35 -1.72
CA LEU A 27 -17.39 4.92 -1.38
C LEU A 27 -18.10 5.50 -2.62
N GLU A 28 -17.36 6.19 -3.50
CA GLU A 28 -17.90 6.70 -4.76
C GLU A 28 -18.42 5.58 -5.68
N GLU A 29 -17.83 4.40 -5.59
CA GLU A 29 -18.25 3.21 -6.35
C GLU A 29 -19.34 2.39 -5.64
N GLY A 30 -19.86 2.89 -4.51
CA GLY A 30 -20.92 2.23 -3.75
C GLY A 30 -20.46 1.03 -2.93
N LEU A 31 -19.16 0.91 -2.67
CA LEU A 31 -18.63 -0.12 -1.78
C LEU A 31 -18.80 0.31 -0.31
N GLU A 32 -19.06 -0.66 0.57
CA GLU A 32 -18.92 -0.46 2.00
C GLU A 32 -17.42 -0.41 2.36
N VAL A 33 -17.05 0.55 3.22
CA VAL A 33 -15.68 0.77 3.68
C VAL A 33 -15.64 0.74 5.19
N LYS A 34 -14.71 -0.01 5.75
CA LYS A 34 -14.33 0.05 7.16
C LYS A 34 -12.84 0.35 7.26
N GLN A 35 -12.49 1.21 8.19
CA GLN A 35 -11.10 1.56 8.49
C GLN A 35 -10.87 1.55 9.99
N ALA A 36 -9.79 0.91 10.41
CA ALA A 36 -9.26 1.01 11.76
C ALA A 36 -7.78 1.41 11.68
N GLU A 37 -7.40 2.42 12.44
CA GLU A 37 -6.04 2.92 12.45
C GLU A 37 -5.44 2.77 13.84
N VAL A 38 -4.22 2.25 13.89
CA VAL A 38 -3.45 2.07 15.13
C VAL A 38 -2.19 2.90 15.03
N HIS A 39 -2.07 3.85 15.94
CA HIS A 39 -0.87 4.65 16.11
C HIS A 39 -0.12 4.21 17.36
N GLY A 40 1.21 4.19 17.28
CA GLY A 40 2.03 4.14 18.49
C GLY A 40 1.83 5.41 19.35
N MET A 41 2.26 5.38 20.61
CA MET A 41 2.23 6.54 21.52
C MET A 41 2.96 7.77 20.96
N SER A 42 3.88 7.58 20.01
CA SER A 42 4.58 8.64 19.30
C SER A 42 3.83 8.99 18.01
N GLN A 43 3.26 10.19 17.93
CA GLN A 43 2.55 10.68 16.74
C GLN A 43 3.49 10.93 15.54
N ARG A 44 4.80 11.06 15.77
CA ARG A 44 5.83 11.20 14.73
C ARG A 44 6.94 10.19 14.98
N GLY A 45 7.33 9.48 13.91
CA GLY A 45 8.39 8.47 13.98
C GLY A 45 7.98 7.14 14.62
N GLY A 46 6.73 6.96 15.07
CA GLY A 46 6.19 5.67 15.52
C GLY A 46 5.61 4.85 14.38
N ALA A 47 5.54 3.52 14.57
CA ALA A 47 4.86 2.64 13.62
C ALA A 47 3.38 3.02 13.48
N VAL A 48 2.88 3.04 12.26
CA VAL A 48 1.47 3.28 11.92
C VAL A 48 0.98 2.12 11.08
N GLN A 49 -0.14 1.54 11.47
CA GLN A 49 -0.88 0.61 10.64
C GLN A 49 -2.32 1.07 10.46
N SER A 50 -2.88 0.82 9.29
CA SER A 50 -4.29 1.01 9.02
C SER A 50 -4.85 -0.25 8.38
N HIS A 51 -5.93 -0.78 8.96
CA HIS A 51 -6.75 -1.81 8.33
C HIS A 51 -7.76 -1.11 7.45
N LEU A 52 -7.79 -1.42 6.17
CA LEU A 52 -8.75 -0.89 5.22
C LEU A 52 -9.49 -2.04 4.56
N ARG A 53 -10.79 -2.09 4.74
CA ARG A 53 -11.66 -3.15 4.22
C ARG A 53 -12.67 -2.56 3.26
N LEU A 54 -12.73 -3.12 2.06
CA LEU A 54 -13.63 -2.71 0.98
C LEU A 54 -14.51 -3.90 0.60
N SER A 55 -15.84 -3.70 0.46
CA SER A 55 -16.74 -4.79 0.11
C SER A 55 -18.05 -4.30 -0.53
N GLN A 56 -18.63 -5.13 -1.41
CA GLN A 56 -20.02 -4.97 -1.87
C GLN A 56 -21.04 -5.48 -0.85
N ALA A 57 -20.59 -6.33 0.07
CA ALA A 57 -21.42 -6.88 1.14
C ALA A 57 -21.07 -6.21 2.48
N HIS A 58 -21.95 -6.37 3.46
CA HIS A 58 -21.76 -5.80 4.79
C HIS A 58 -20.48 -6.28 5.48
N ILE A 59 -19.72 -5.34 6.04
CA ILE A 59 -18.47 -5.58 6.79
C ILE A 59 -18.77 -5.50 8.28
N TRP A 60 -18.73 -6.63 8.99
CA TRP A 60 -19.07 -6.71 10.41
C TRP A 60 -17.97 -6.20 11.36
N SER A 61 -16.71 -6.23 10.93
CA SER A 61 -15.55 -5.79 11.73
C SER A 61 -14.65 -4.90 10.90
N ASP A 62 -14.11 -3.86 11.50
CA ASP A 62 -13.10 -2.97 10.91
C ASP A 62 -11.69 -3.57 10.95
N LEU A 63 -11.44 -4.60 11.76
CA LEU A 63 -10.17 -5.29 11.83
C LEU A 63 -10.10 -6.45 10.83
N ILE A 64 -8.99 -6.53 10.12
CA ILE A 64 -8.64 -7.65 9.24
C ILE A 64 -8.06 -8.77 10.12
N PRO A 65 -8.57 -10.00 10.06
CA PRO A 65 -7.96 -11.13 10.74
C PRO A 65 -6.55 -11.44 10.20
N ARG A 66 -5.72 -12.07 11.01
CA ARG A 66 -4.41 -12.58 10.55
C ARG A 66 -4.61 -13.62 9.45
N GLY A 67 -3.77 -13.55 8.43
CA GLY A 67 -3.82 -14.44 7.27
C GLY A 67 -4.92 -14.13 6.25
N GLU A 68 -5.60 -12.98 6.35
CA GLU A 68 -6.75 -12.62 5.49
C GLU A 68 -6.53 -11.38 4.61
N ALA A 69 -5.42 -10.64 4.79
CA ALA A 69 -5.15 -9.47 3.97
C ALA A 69 -4.77 -9.85 2.53
N ASP A 70 -5.45 -9.26 1.58
CA ASP A 70 -5.15 -9.39 0.15
C ASP A 70 -3.87 -8.67 -0.23
N LEU A 71 -3.63 -7.53 0.43
CA LEU A 71 -2.51 -6.63 0.15
C LEU A 71 -1.93 -6.06 1.45
N VAL A 72 -0.60 -6.10 1.57
CA VAL A 72 0.16 -5.25 2.48
C VAL A 72 0.84 -4.17 1.64
N LEU A 73 0.44 -2.91 1.82
CA LEU A 73 1.03 -1.75 1.16
C LEU A 73 1.80 -0.93 2.18
N SER A 74 3.13 -0.90 2.07
CA SER A 74 3.99 -0.23 3.04
C SER A 74 4.90 0.82 2.42
N VAL A 75 4.95 1.98 3.03
CA VAL A 75 5.85 3.09 2.64
C VAL A 75 7.25 2.93 3.25
N GLU A 76 7.47 1.85 4.04
CA GLU A 76 8.70 1.61 4.77
C GLU A 76 8.99 0.10 4.86
N PRO A 77 10.25 -0.39 4.58
CA PRO A 77 10.52 -1.81 4.42
C PRO A 77 10.42 -2.63 5.73
N LEU A 78 10.80 -2.06 6.88
CA LEU A 78 10.69 -2.76 8.16
C LEU A 78 9.21 -2.92 8.56
N GLU A 79 8.41 -1.86 8.36
CA GLU A 79 6.99 -1.90 8.64
C GLU A 79 6.24 -2.88 7.71
N ALA A 80 6.71 -3.04 6.47
CA ALA A 80 6.18 -4.06 5.57
C ALA A 80 6.28 -5.48 6.18
N LEU A 81 7.40 -5.79 6.81
CA LEU A 81 7.64 -7.11 7.42
C LEU A 81 6.91 -7.32 8.75
N ARG A 82 6.59 -6.24 9.49
CA ARG A 82 5.84 -6.34 10.76
C ARG A 82 4.45 -6.92 10.59
N TYR A 83 3.83 -6.72 9.42
CA TYR A 83 2.45 -7.10 9.17
C TYR A 83 2.29 -8.29 8.23
N LEU A 84 3.34 -9.07 8.02
CA LEU A 84 3.29 -10.30 7.20
C LEU A 84 2.30 -11.33 7.74
N ASP A 85 2.11 -11.40 9.06
CA ASP A 85 1.15 -12.31 9.69
C ASP A 85 -0.31 -12.03 9.26
N TYR A 86 -0.59 -10.85 8.72
CA TYR A 86 -1.90 -10.52 8.17
C TYR A 86 -2.08 -10.97 6.73
N LEU A 87 -0.97 -11.14 5.98
CA LEU A 87 -1.04 -11.49 4.57
C LEU A 87 -1.53 -12.92 4.37
N ARG A 88 -2.53 -13.08 3.52
CA ARG A 88 -3.01 -14.41 3.14
C ARG A 88 -1.97 -15.12 2.25
N PRO A 89 -2.03 -16.47 2.10
CA PRO A 89 -1.00 -17.24 1.39
C PRO A 89 -0.76 -16.80 -0.07
N ASP A 90 -1.80 -16.33 -0.76
CA ASP A 90 -1.76 -15.80 -2.13
C ASP A 90 -1.86 -14.26 -2.18
N GLY A 91 -1.73 -13.61 -1.04
CA GLY A 91 -1.70 -12.16 -0.90
C GLY A 91 -0.43 -11.55 -1.48
N MET A 92 -0.45 -10.24 -1.64
CA MET A 92 0.66 -9.47 -2.22
C MET A 92 1.23 -8.46 -1.24
N ILE A 93 2.54 -8.27 -1.26
CA ILE A 93 3.21 -7.18 -0.57
C ILE A 93 3.77 -6.17 -1.57
N ILE A 94 3.47 -4.90 -1.37
CA ILE A 94 4.09 -3.77 -2.09
C ILE A 94 4.78 -2.90 -1.05
N ALA A 95 6.10 -2.77 -1.15
CA ALA A 95 6.90 -2.06 -0.17
C ALA A 95 7.84 -1.04 -0.81
N SER A 96 8.01 0.09 -0.16
CA SER A 96 9.11 1.00 -0.47
C SER A 96 10.44 0.35 -0.05
N ARG A 97 11.51 0.61 -0.82
CA ARG A 97 12.86 0.28 -0.39
C ARG A 97 13.50 1.35 0.51
N ALA A 98 12.90 2.53 0.55
CA ALA A 98 13.43 3.65 1.32
C ALA A 98 13.20 3.43 2.82
N PRO A 99 14.26 3.31 3.66
CA PRO A 99 14.11 3.15 5.09
C PRO A 99 13.76 4.48 5.75
N PHE A 100 13.06 4.40 6.87
CA PHE A 100 12.90 5.51 7.79
C PHE A 100 13.58 5.15 9.12
N VAL A 101 14.87 5.51 9.24
CA VAL A 101 15.68 5.15 10.41
C VAL A 101 15.25 5.98 11.63
N ASN A 102 14.35 5.42 12.43
CA ASN A 102 13.76 6.04 13.63
C ASN A 102 14.14 5.34 14.94
N ILE A 103 14.92 4.27 14.86
CA ILE A 103 15.41 3.49 16.01
C ILE A 103 16.91 3.28 15.89
N GLN A 104 17.60 3.16 17.04
CA GLN A 104 19.08 3.01 17.07
C GLN A 104 19.55 1.72 16.39
N ASP A 105 18.85 0.61 16.64
CA ASP A 105 19.18 -0.71 16.09
C ASP A 105 18.35 -1.02 14.84
N TYR A 106 18.25 -0.05 13.91
CA TYR A 106 17.54 -0.28 12.66
C TYR A 106 18.26 -1.36 11.84
N PRO A 107 17.56 -2.43 11.41
CA PRO A 107 18.19 -3.53 10.69
C PRO A 107 18.78 -3.08 9.35
N ASP A 108 19.79 -3.81 8.88
CA ASP A 108 20.35 -3.58 7.54
C ASP A 108 19.26 -3.66 6.45
N VAL A 109 19.20 -2.63 5.60
CA VAL A 109 18.13 -2.45 4.61
C VAL A 109 18.10 -3.60 3.61
N GLU A 110 19.26 -4.06 3.12
CA GLU A 110 19.30 -5.15 2.15
C GLU A 110 18.84 -6.47 2.79
N THR A 111 19.07 -6.67 4.08
CA THR A 111 18.53 -7.81 4.82
C THR A 111 16.98 -7.77 4.84
N LEU A 112 16.38 -6.60 5.06
CA LEU A 112 14.92 -6.42 5.02
C LEU A 112 14.38 -6.69 3.61
N LEU A 113 14.99 -6.09 2.58
CA LEU A 113 14.57 -6.27 1.19
C LEU A 113 14.70 -7.72 0.74
N ASN A 114 15.76 -8.43 1.16
CA ASN A 114 15.93 -9.85 0.86
C ASN A 114 14.85 -10.72 1.53
N ARG A 115 14.32 -10.32 2.70
CA ARG A 115 13.17 -10.99 3.32
C ARG A 115 11.89 -10.75 2.50
N ILE A 116 11.66 -9.53 2.03
CA ILE A 116 10.51 -9.20 1.17
C ILE A 116 10.58 -9.99 -0.15
N ARG A 117 11.75 -10.10 -0.78
CA ARG A 117 11.96 -10.87 -2.02
C ARG A 117 11.65 -12.37 -1.88
N LYS A 118 11.64 -12.93 -0.68
CA LYS A 118 11.24 -14.32 -0.43
C LYS A 118 9.72 -14.54 -0.48
N ILE A 119 8.93 -13.48 -0.44
CA ILE A 119 7.48 -13.57 -0.55
C ILE A 119 7.13 -13.77 -2.02
N PRO A 120 6.34 -14.79 -2.39
CA PRO A 120 6.09 -15.13 -3.80
C PRO A 120 5.52 -13.96 -4.62
N ARG A 121 4.62 -13.18 -4.02
CA ARG A 121 4.00 -12.01 -4.67
C ARG A 121 4.44 -10.74 -3.98
N HIS A 122 5.52 -10.17 -4.45
CA HIS A 122 6.07 -8.94 -3.91
C HIS A 122 6.39 -7.92 -5.00
N LEU A 123 6.41 -6.65 -4.62
CA LEU A 123 6.91 -5.54 -5.42
C LEU A 123 7.67 -4.58 -4.52
N ILE A 124 8.91 -4.27 -4.88
CA ILE A 124 9.74 -3.32 -4.15
C ILE A 124 9.93 -2.08 -5.02
N ILE A 125 9.56 -0.92 -4.47
CA ILE A 125 9.54 0.37 -5.19
C ILE A 125 10.61 1.30 -4.60
N ASP A 126 11.37 1.95 -5.46
CA ASP A 126 12.22 3.09 -5.07
C ASP A 126 11.36 4.37 -5.01
N SER A 127 10.52 4.44 -3.98
CA SER A 127 9.56 5.53 -3.82
C SER A 127 10.22 6.89 -3.63
N GLU A 128 11.40 6.92 -3.02
CA GLU A 128 12.15 8.16 -2.80
C GLU A 128 12.66 8.75 -4.12
N LYS A 129 13.27 7.91 -4.97
CA LYS A 129 13.75 8.33 -6.29
C LYS A 129 12.59 8.85 -7.15
N LEU A 130 11.49 8.10 -7.23
CA LEU A 130 10.32 8.47 -8.03
C LEU A 130 9.62 9.72 -7.49
N ALA A 131 9.56 9.91 -6.18
CA ALA A 131 9.03 11.13 -5.58
C ALA A 131 9.87 12.36 -5.92
N LYS A 132 11.21 12.27 -5.88
CA LYS A 132 12.12 13.33 -6.34
C LYS A 132 11.91 13.66 -7.83
N GLU A 133 11.74 12.65 -8.66
CA GLU A 133 11.44 12.81 -10.10
C GLU A 133 10.07 13.46 -10.32
N ALA A 134 9.10 13.20 -9.46
CA ALA A 134 7.80 13.87 -9.46
C ALA A 134 7.86 15.34 -9.04
N GLY A 135 8.98 15.78 -8.47
CA GLY A 135 9.22 17.16 -8.04
C GLY A 135 9.13 17.41 -6.53
N SER A 136 8.85 16.39 -5.73
CA SER A 136 8.79 16.54 -4.27
C SER A 136 9.02 15.22 -3.53
N SER A 137 10.01 15.17 -2.63
CA SER A 137 10.26 14.01 -1.78
C SER A 137 9.08 13.66 -0.83
N ARG A 138 8.11 14.56 -0.69
CA ARG A 138 6.93 14.35 0.15
C ARG A 138 5.84 13.50 -0.53
N THR A 139 6.00 13.17 -1.82
CA THR A 139 5.00 12.44 -2.59
C THR A 139 5.23 10.92 -2.64
N GLN A 140 6.10 10.38 -1.78
CA GLN A 140 6.38 8.93 -1.74
C GLN A 140 5.13 8.08 -1.53
N ASN A 141 4.21 8.52 -0.68
CA ASN A 141 2.93 7.87 -0.44
C ASN A 141 2.09 7.78 -1.72
N MET A 142 2.09 8.80 -2.58
CA MET A 142 1.37 8.76 -3.85
C MET A 142 2.08 7.87 -4.87
N VAL A 143 3.41 7.78 -4.86
CA VAL A 143 4.14 6.76 -5.63
C VAL A 143 3.69 5.36 -5.23
N MET A 144 3.62 5.08 -3.92
CA MET A 144 3.21 3.77 -3.41
C MET A 144 1.74 3.45 -3.72
N LEU A 145 0.85 4.44 -3.62
CA LEU A 145 -0.54 4.30 -4.05
C LEU A 145 -0.63 3.97 -5.55
N GLY A 146 0.14 4.66 -6.39
CA GLY A 146 0.23 4.40 -7.82
C GLY A 146 0.69 2.96 -8.12
N ALA A 147 1.73 2.50 -7.42
CA ALA A 147 2.20 1.12 -7.55
C ALA A 147 1.15 0.07 -7.16
N ALA A 148 0.24 0.42 -6.26
CA ALA A 148 -0.86 -0.46 -5.85
C ALA A 148 -2.11 -0.36 -6.75
N ALA A 149 -2.29 0.71 -7.52
CA ALA A 149 -3.55 1.06 -8.21
C ALA A 149 -4.11 -0.09 -9.05
N GLY A 150 -3.29 -0.75 -9.87
CA GLY A 150 -3.71 -1.90 -10.68
C GLY A 150 -4.02 -3.19 -9.88
N ARG A 151 -3.93 -3.16 -8.55
CA ARG A 151 -4.23 -4.27 -7.63
C ARG A 151 -5.41 -3.96 -6.72
N LEU A 152 -5.92 -2.74 -6.78
CA LEU A 152 -7.09 -2.32 -6.03
C LEU A 152 -8.37 -2.66 -6.80
N ILE A 153 -9.44 -2.93 -6.06
CA ILE A 153 -10.77 -3.20 -6.66
C ILE A 153 -11.51 -1.93 -7.06
N VAL A 154 -10.92 -0.76 -6.81
CA VAL A 154 -11.46 0.55 -7.17
C VAL A 154 -10.87 1.04 -8.49
N LYS A 155 -11.62 1.84 -9.22
CA LYS A 155 -11.20 2.39 -10.51
C LYS A 155 -10.12 3.45 -10.34
N GLU A 156 -9.14 3.42 -11.23
CA GLU A 156 -8.03 4.36 -11.25
C GLU A 156 -8.47 5.83 -11.40
N GLU A 157 -9.50 6.07 -12.22
CA GLU A 157 -10.06 7.40 -12.39
C GLU A 157 -10.55 8.04 -11.09
N ASN A 158 -11.15 7.22 -10.20
CA ASN A 158 -11.59 7.68 -8.88
C ASN A 158 -10.41 7.93 -7.94
N LEU A 159 -9.37 7.08 -7.97
CA LEU A 159 -8.13 7.35 -7.22
C LEU A 159 -7.52 8.70 -7.64
N THR A 160 -7.39 8.93 -8.95
CA THR A 160 -6.85 10.17 -9.51
C THR A 160 -7.68 11.39 -9.12
N ARG A 161 -9.01 11.26 -9.13
CA ARG A 161 -9.95 12.31 -8.70
C ARG A 161 -9.75 12.65 -7.23
N PHE A 162 -9.68 11.66 -6.34
CA PHE A 162 -9.55 11.92 -4.92
C PHE A 162 -8.14 12.36 -4.50
N ILE A 163 -7.11 12.07 -5.28
CA ILE A 163 -5.80 12.72 -5.13
C ILE A 163 -5.94 14.23 -5.37
N LYS A 164 -6.64 14.65 -6.44
CA LYS A 164 -6.89 16.09 -6.69
C LYS A 164 -7.64 16.73 -5.53
N VAL A 165 -8.74 16.14 -5.10
CA VAL A 165 -9.57 16.64 -3.99
C VAL A 165 -8.74 16.78 -2.70
N LEU A 166 -7.90 15.79 -2.38
CA LEU A 166 -7.07 15.81 -1.17
C LEU A 166 -6.08 16.98 -1.16
N PHE A 167 -5.51 17.31 -2.30
CA PHE A 167 -4.41 18.28 -2.40
C PHE A 167 -4.80 19.63 -2.99
N GLU A 168 -6.05 19.83 -3.46
CA GLU A 168 -6.49 21.09 -4.09
C GLU A 168 -6.25 22.34 -3.25
N ARG A 169 -6.43 22.23 -1.92
CA ARG A 169 -6.21 23.35 -0.97
C ARG A 169 -4.75 23.79 -0.85
N HIS A 170 -3.82 22.96 -1.33
CA HIS A 170 -2.38 23.22 -1.27
C HIS A 170 -1.84 23.83 -2.55
N GLY A 171 -2.69 24.06 -3.56
CA GLY A 171 -2.37 24.69 -4.82
C GLY A 171 -1.99 23.71 -5.95
N GLU A 172 -2.09 24.18 -7.17
CA GLU A 172 -1.97 23.37 -8.40
C GLU A 172 -0.62 22.63 -8.51
N THR A 173 0.47 23.25 -8.09
CA THR A 173 1.81 22.64 -8.12
C THR A 173 1.89 21.39 -7.24
N ILE A 174 1.25 21.42 -6.07
CA ILE A 174 1.20 20.27 -5.16
C ILE A 174 0.32 19.18 -5.75
N VAL A 175 -0.83 19.53 -6.31
CA VAL A 175 -1.71 18.57 -7.01
C VAL A 175 -0.95 17.90 -8.16
N ALA A 176 -0.28 18.69 -9.02
CA ALA A 176 0.47 18.18 -10.17
C ALA A 176 1.59 17.22 -9.76
N SER A 177 2.37 17.56 -8.71
CA SER A 177 3.46 16.69 -8.23
C SER A 177 2.93 15.37 -7.64
N ASN A 178 1.78 15.36 -6.92
CA ASN A 178 1.17 14.16 -6.39
C ASN A 178 0.60 13.26 -7.50
N LEU A 179 -0.05 13.84 -8.52
CA LEU A 179 -0.53 13.10 -9.68
C LEU A 179 0.61 12.49 -10.49
N LYS A 180 1.69 13.24 -10.68
CA LYS A 180 2.90 12.75 -11.36
C LYS A 180 3.54 11.60 -10.58
N ALA A 181 3.62 11.72 -9.25
CA ALA A 181 4.13 10.66 -8.39
C ALA A 181 3.29 9.37 -8.49
N PHE A 182 1.96 9.50 -8.49
CA PHE A 182 1.04 8.41 -8.69
C PHE A 182 1.28 7.72 -10.05
N ALA A 183 1.36 8.48 -11.15
CA ALA A 183 1.61 7.95 -12.49
C ALA A 183 2.96 7.22 -12.60
N LEU A 184 4.03 7.76 -11.97
CA LEU A 184 5.33 7.09 -11.94
C LEU A 184 5.28 5.75 -11.18
N GLY A 185 4.56 5.69 -10.07
CA GLY A 185 4.32 4.45 -9.34
C GLY A 185 3.60 3.40 -10.18
N GLN A 186 2.57 3.80 -10.92
CA GLN A 186 1.83 2.92 -11.84
C GLN A 186 2.73 2.38 -12.94
N ALA A 187 3.52 3.25 -13.58
CA ALA A 187 4.40 2.87 -14.66
C ALA A 187 5.42 1.79 -14.23
N VAL A 188 6.02 1.95 -13.05
CA VAL A 188 6.97 0.96 -12.50
C VAL A 188 6.26 -0.36 -12.16
N ALA A 189 5.06 -0.31 -11.58
CA ALA A 189 4.31 -1.50 -11.25
C ALA A 189 3.82 -2.27 -12.50
N ALA A 190 3.49 -1.56 -13.58
CA ALA A 190 3.10 -2.16 -14.85
C ALA A 190 4.29 -2.82 -15.58
N ALA A 191 5.49 -2.26 -15.42
CA ALA A 191 6.72 -2.80 -16.02
C ALA A 191 7.32 -3.98 -15.22
N ALA A 192 6.86 -4.20 -13.99
CA ALA A 192 7.33 -5.31 -13.16
C ALA A 192 6.70 -6.64 -13.67
N ASP A 193 7.53 -7.56 -14.11
CA ASP A 193 7.12 -8.92 -14.42
C ASP A 193 6.67 -9.62 -13.12
N PHE A 194 5.37 -9.72 -12.94
CA PHE A 194 4.83 -10.53 -11.85
C PHE A 194 5.03 -12.00 -12.21
N VAL A 195 5.88 -12.69 -11.47
CA VAL A 195 5.90 -14.14 -11.49
C VAL A 195 4.52 -14.62 -11.00
N PRO A 196 3.67 -15.20 -11.85
CA PRO A 196 2.41 -15.76 -11.39
C PRO A 196 2.73 -16.84 -10.37
N ALA A 197 1.96 -16.92 -9.29
CA ALA A 197 2.09 -18.01 -8.32
C ALA A 197 2.01 -19.34 -9.07
N SER A 198 3.14 -19.99 -9.27
CA SER A 198 3.21 -21.32 -9.84
C SER A 198 2.63 -22.29 -8.83
N GLY A 199 1.41 -22.81 -9.07
CA GLY A 199 0.91 -23.91 -8.28
C GLY A 199 -0.57 -23.91 -7.95
N ALA A 200 -1.42 -23.80 -8.95
CA ALA A 200 -2.68 -24.52 -8.85
C ALA A 200 -2.34 -26.02 -8.82
N ARG A 201 -2.38 -26.62 -7.63
CA ARG A 201 -2.31 -28.09 -7.50
C ARG A 201 -3.43 -28.66 -8.34
N ALA A 202 -3.05 -29.24 -9.49
CA ALA A 202 -3.90 -30.15 -10.21
C ALA A 202 -4.34 -31.23 -9.21
N GLY A 203 -5.63 -31.29 -8.91
CA GLY A 203 -6.22 -32.34 -8.13
C GLY A 203 -5.88 -33.68 -8.79
N LYS A 204 -5.05 -34.48 -8.14
CA LYS A 204 -4.97 -35.89 -8.45
C LYS A 204 -6.30 -36.50 -8.01
N GLY A 205 -7.20 -36.69 -8.97
CA GLY A 205 -8.21 -37.73 -8.88
C GLY A 205 -7.46 -39.06 -8.82
N GLY A 206 -7.62 -39.76 -7.77
CA GLY A 206 -7.15 -41.12 -7.55
C GLY A 206 -8.30 -41.94 -7.01
N GLY A 207 -8.62 -42.97 -7.77
CA GLY A 207 -9.64 -43.97 -7.66
C GLY A 207 -9.89 -44.64 -6.32
#